data_2d793ff602834ec0953cb2bd865ce72f
#
_entry.id   2d793ff602834ec0953cb2bd865ce72f
#
_cell.length_a   1.000
_cell.length_b   1.000
_cell.length_c   1.000
_cell.angle_alpha   90.00
_cell.angle_beta   90.00
_cell.angle_gamma   90.00
#
_symmetry.space_group_name_H-M   'P 1'
#
loop_
_entity.id
_entity.type
_entity.pdbx_description
1 polymer ?
#
loop_
_entity_poly.entity_id
_entity_poly.type
_entity_poly.pdbx_seq_one_letter_code
_entity_poly.pdbx_strand_id
1 'polypeptide(L)'
;MEIEHNYKEIEGWFNMEDQYLELLNNTPEGGIFVELGAYKGKSTSFIVTEMVNKGRNIQFYTVDTFEGDSGSTDKKEVEAYKQVNVSKMYEEFKENTKHLENKFTIMVNYSYEAADYFLDNSVDCLFLDAGHSFEAVIKDIKAWLPKMKNGSIMAGHDYTAWEGVGKAVRELLGTPDKVENDCWFIKIKRW
;
A
#
# COMPACT_ATOMS: atom_id res chain seq x y z
N MET A 1 19.69 -17.82 -2.52
CA MET A 1 18.84 -18.81 -1.81
C MET A 1 17.44 -18.22 -1.85
N GLU A 2 16.48 -19.01 -2.33
CA GLU A 2 15.08 -18.57 -2.43
C GLU A 2 14.46 -18.53 -1.02
N ILE A 3 13.67 -17.50 -0.75
CA ILE A 3 12.94 -17.34 0.51
C ILE A 3 11.57 -17.99 0.37
N GLU A 4 11.21 -18.84 1.33
CA GLU A 4 9.88 -19.45 1.35
C GLU A 4 8.81 -18.44 1.76
N HIS A 5 7.65 -18.51 1.10
CA HIS A 5 6.51 -17.66 1.44
C HIS A 5 5.82 -18.09 2.73
N ASN A 6 5.59 -17.15 3.63
CA ASN A 6 4.78 -17.36 4.84
C ASN A 6 3.48 -16.52 4.86
N TYR A 7 3.25 -15.68 3.85
CA TYR A 7 2.14 -14.72 3.87
C TYR A 7 0.76 -15.36 4.07
N LYS A 8 0.57 -16.62 3.61
CA LYS A 8 -0.71 -17.33 3.76
C LYS A 8 -1.06 -17.63 5.21
N GLU A 9 -0.06 -17.74 6.08
CA GLU A 9 -0.21 -17.99 7.51
C GLU A 9 -0.47 -16.71 8.30
N ILE A 10 -0.20 -15.54 7.70
CA ILE A 10 -0.41 -14.25 8.33
C ILE A 10 -1.90 -13.89 8.29
N GLU A 11 -2.45 -13.51 9.43
CA GLU A 11 -3.82 -13.01 9.54
C GLU A 11 -3.98 -11.71 8.73
N GLY A 12 -5.08 -11.58 8.00
CA GLY A 12 -5.41 -10.37 7.24
C GLY A 12 -6.02 -10.69 5.88
N TRP A 13 -6.49 -9.63 5.23
CA TRP A 13 -7.12 -9.67 3.91
C TRP A 13 -6.05 -9.44 2.85
N PHE A 14 -5.87 -10.39 1.96
CA PHE A 14 -4.98 -10.25 0.81
C PHE A 14 -5.35 -11.29 -0.24
N ASN A 15 -5.76 -10.84 -1.39
CA ASN A 15 -6.11 -11.64 -2.56
C ASN A 15 -5.67 -10.93 -3.85
N MET A 16 -4.62 -10.12 -3.74
CA MET A 16 -4.14 -9.20 -4.79
C MET A 16 -2.74 -9.59 -5.29
N GLU A 17 -2.42 -10.89 -5.24
CA GLU A 17 -1.09 -11.39 -5.62
C GLU A 17 -0.70 -10.97 -7.03
N ASP A 18 -1.60 -11.15 -8.00
CA ASP A 18 -1.35 -10.81 -9.40
C ASP A 18 -1.18 -9.30 -9.61
N GLN A 19 -1.96 -8.48 -8.88
CA GLN A 19 -1.89 -7.03 -8.94
C GLN A 19 -0.55 -6.52 -8.36
N TYR A 20 -0.12 -7.07 -7.24
CA TYR A 20 1.19 -6.75 -6.66
C TYR A 20 2.35 -7.19 -7.56
N LEU A 21 2.24 -8.35 -8.21
CA LEU A 21 3.23 -8.81 -9.19
C LEU A 21 3.28 -7.90 -10.42
N GLU A 22 2.15 -7.43 -10.90
CA GLU A 22 2.09 -6.45 -11.99
C GLU A 22 2.81 -5.16 -11.60
N LEU A 23 2.55 -4.62 -10.40
CA LEU A 23 3.21 -3.42 -9.89
C LEU A 23 4.72 -3.63 -9.73
N LEU A 24 5.15 -4.77 -9.16
CA LEU A 24 6.55 -5.11 -9.03
C LEU A 24 7.25 -5.16 -10.40
N ASN A 25 6.62 -5.78 -11.40
CA ASN A 25 7.19 -5.91 -12.74
C ASN A 25 7.28 -4.55 -13.48
N ASN A 26 6.37 -3.62 -13.19
CA ASN A 26 6.37 -2.28 -13.78
C ASN A 26 7.27 -1.28 -13.02
N THR A 27 7.69 -1.58 -11.79
CA THR A 27 8.65 -0.74 -11.05
C THR A 27 10.05 -0.95 -11.63
N PRO A 28 10.79 0.10 -12.02
CA PRO A 28 12.13 -0.07 -12.60
C PRO A 28 13.16 -0.51 -11.55
N GLU A 29 14.29 -1.07 -12.01
CA GLU A 29 15.43 -1.36 -11.15
C GLU A 29 15.97 -0.08 -10.49
N GLY A 30 16.23 -0.14 -9.18
CA GLY A 30 16.59 1.01 -8.37
C GLY A 30 15.41 1.93 -8.03
N GLY A 31 14.20 1.60 -8.52
CA GLY A 31 12.99 2.39 -8.28
C GLY A 31 12.46 2.31 -6.87
N ILE A 32 11.54 3.20 -6.55
CA ILE A 32 10.86 3.29 -5.25
C ILE A 32 9.43 2.78 -5.40
N PHE A 33 9.09 1.78 -4.60
CA PHE A 33 7.72 1.27 -4.44
C PHE A 33 7.26 1.51 -3.00
N VAL A 34 6.12 2.17 -2.83
CA VAL A 34 5.53 2.48 -1.51
C VAL A 34 4.19 1.78 -1.37
N GLU A 35 4.00 1.08 -0.27
CA GLU A 35 2.74 0.51 0.19
C GLU A 35 2.19 1.36 1.34
N LEU A 36 0.95 1.80 1.24
CA LEU A 36 0.23 2.51 2.30
C LEU A 36 -0.84 1.59 2.88
N GLY A 37 -0.71 1.26 4.15
CA GLY A 37 -1.50 0.24 4.84
C GLY A 37 -0.83 -1.13 4.77
N ALA A 38 -0.40 -1.64 5.92
CA ALA A 38 0.33 -2.90 6.02
C ALA A 38 -0.34 -3.90 6.98
N TYR A 39 -1.16 -3.39 7.90
CA TYR A 39 -1.80 -4.21 8.92
C TYR A 39 -0.81 -5.14 9.64
N LYS A 40 -0.95 -6.45 9.53
CA LYS A 40 -0.04 -7.46 10.12
C LYS A 40 1.04 -7.96 9.15
N GLY A 41 1.20 -7.32 7.98
CA GLY A 41 2.29 -7.55 7.04
C GLY A 41 2.06 -8.67 6.03
N LYS A 42 0.82 -9.08 5.76
CA LYS A 42 0.52 -10.15 4.81
C LYS A 42 0.91 -9.78 3.37
N SER A 43 0.49 -8.63 2.89
CA SER A 43 0.85 -8.08 1.58
C SER A 43 2.33 -7.75 1.49
N THR A 44 2.87 -7.08 2.51
CA THR A 44 4.31 -6.77 2.63
C THR A 44 5.15 -8.04 2.55
N SER A 45 4.80 -9.10 3.30
CA SER A 45 5.53 -10.37 3.27
C SER A 45 5.50 -11.01 1.88
N PHE A 46 4.35 -10.98 1.20
CA PHE A 46 4.24 -11.51 -0.16
C PHE A 46 5.17 -10.77 -1.12
N ILE A 47 5.02 -9.45 -1.23
CA ILE A 47 5.71 -8.69 -2.28
C ILE A 47 7.21 -8.62 -2.06
N VAL A 48 7.67 -8.48 -0.80
CA VAL A 48 9.11 -8.44 -0.49
C VAL A 48 9.76 -9.80 -0.75
N THR A 49 9.07 -10.92 -0.45
CA THR A 49 9.55 -12.25 -0.81
C THR A 49 9.69 -12.40 -2.32
N GLU A 50 8.68 -11.99 -3.09
CA GLU A 50 8.73 -12.02 -4.57
C GLU A 50 9.85 -11.13 -5.12
N MET A 51 10.01 -9.93 -4.56
CA MET A 51 11.08 -9.01 -4.94
C MET A 51 12.47 -9.65 -4.75
N VAL A 52 12.71 -10.28 -3.60
CA VAL A 52 13.99 -10.94 -3.30
C VAL A 52 14.20 -12.16 -4.19
N ASN A 53 13.21 -13.02 -4.33
CA ASN A 53 13.29 -14.25 -5.11
C ASN A 53 13.52 -14.00 -6.61
N LYS A 54 12.93 -12.91 -7.13
CA LYS A 54 13.16 -12.44 -8.51
C LYS A 54 14.46 -11.64 -8.69
N GLY A 55 15.21 -11.40 -7.60
CA GLY A 55 16.45 -10.63 -7.64
C GLY A 55 16.24 -9.15 -8.02
N ARG A 56 15.06 -8.59 -7.75
CA ARG A 56 14.73 -7.20 -8.06
C ARG A 56 15.40 -6.25 -7.05
N ASN A 57 16.10 -5.27 -7.56
CA ASN A 57 16.68 -4.20 -6.76
C ASN A 57 15.72 -3.01 -6.70
N ILE A 58 14.75 -3.06 -5.80
CA ILE A 58 13.72 -2.04 -5.59
C ILE A 58 13.78 -1.57 -4.13
N GLN A 59 13.67 -0.27 -3.91
CA GLN A 59 13.52 0.31 -2.59
C GLN A 59 12.05 0.22 -2.19
N PHE A 60 11.70 -0.80 -1.41
CA PHE A 60 10.33 -1.00 -0.95
C PHE A 60 10.13 -0.37 0.43
N TYR A 61 9.10 0.45 0.54
CA TYR A 61 8.66 1.08 1.78
C TYR A 61 7.24 0.64 2.10
N THR A 62 6.98 0.29 3.35
CA THR A 62 5.63 0.08 3.86
C THR A 62 5.33 1.09 4.96
N VAL A 63 4.17 1.71 4.90
CA VAL A 63 3.73 2.79 5.80
C VAL A 63 2.46 2.37 6.49
N ASP A 64 2.46 2.38 7.81
CA ASP A 64 1.27 2.14 8.64
C ASP A 64 1.44 2.84 9.99
N THR A 65 0.36 3.27 10.61
CA THR A 65 0.37 3.75 12.00
C THR A 65 0.44 2.60 12.99
N PHE A 66 -0.05 1.42 12.60
CA PHE A 66 -0.30 0.26 13.46
C PHE A 66 -1.26 0.55 14.62
N GLU A 67 -2.05 1.59 14.49
CA GLU A 67 -3.06 1.99 15.48
C GLU A 67 -4.48 1.61 15.06
N GLY A 68 -4.62 0.99 13.87
CA GLY A 68 -5.90 0.78 13.22
C GLY A 68 -6.49 2.10 12.73
N ASP A 69 -7.72 2.08 12.29
CA ASP A 69 -8.42 3.31 11.89
C ASP A 69 -9.16 3.95 13.08
N SER A 70 -8.39 4.57 13.97
CA SER A 70 -8.92 5.25 15.18
C SER A 70 -9.71 6.52 14.87
N GLY A 71 -9.66 7.01 13.63
CA GLY A 71 -10.30 8.25 13.18
C GLY A 71 -11.47 8.05 12.22
N SER A 72 -11.77 6.84 11.80
CA SER A 72 -12.86 6.60 10.88
C SER A 72 -14.23 6.86 11.50
N THR A 73 -15.06 7.59 10.77
CA THR A 73 -16.50 7.71 11.04
C THR A 73 -17.32 6.69 10.25
N ASP A 74 -16.69 5.91 9.37
CA ASP A 74 -17.35 4.85 8.62
C ASP A 74 -17.66 3.67 9.53
N LYS A 75 -18.95 3.28 9.57
CA LYS A 75 -19.41 2.22 10.46
C LYS A 75 -18.85 0.84 10.10
N LYS A 76 -18.56 0.59 8.81
CA LYS A 76 -17.95 -0.69 8.37
C LYS A 76 -16.51 -0.79 8.84
N GLU A 77 -15.74 0.28 8.67
CA GLU A 77 -14.37 0.35 9.15
C GLU A 77 -14.29 0.19 10.67
N VAL A 78 -15.07 0.97 11.42
CA VAL A 78 -15.15 0.86 12.88
C VAL A 78 -15.51 -0.56 13.32
N GLU A 79 -16.44 -1.22 12.64
CA GLU A 79 -16.83 -2.60 12.97
C GLU A 79 -15.73 -3.61 12.65
N ALA A 80 -15.04 -3.45 11.52
CA ALA A 80 -13.93 -4.33 11.11
C ALA A 80 -12.78 -4.31 12.13
N TYR A 81 -12.48 -3.13 12.70
CA TYR A 81 -11.39 -2.98 13.67
C TYR A 81 -11.77 -3.25 15.12
N LYS A 82 -13.05 -3.39 15.47
CA LYS A 82 -13.48 -3.67 16.85
C LYS A 82 -12.86 -4.94 17.48
N GLN A 83 -12.54 -5.93 16.67
CA GLN A 83 -11.98 -7.21 17.11
C GLN A 83 -10.45 -7.24 16.99
N VAL A 84 -9.84 -6.21 16.42
CA VAL A 84 -8.39 -6.14 16.22
C VAL A 84 -7.72 -5.61 17.47
N ASN A 85 -6.74 -6.37 17.98
CA ASN A 85 -5.90 -5.90 19.08
C ASN A 85 -4.80 -4.98 18.56
N VAL A 86 -5.14 -3.72 18.31
CA VAL A 86 -4.21 -2.71 17.76
C VAL A 86 -2.93 -2.52 18.60
N SER A 87 -2.99 -2.76 19.92
CA SER A 87 -1.81 -2.61 20.79
C SER A 87 -0.69 -3.59 20.51
N LYS A 88 -0.96 -4.66 19.74
CA LYS A 88 0.01 -5.69 19.34
C LYS A 88 0.29 -5.71 17.85
N MET A 89 -0.42 -4.92 17.05
CA MET A 89 -0.36 -4.98 15.59
C MET A 89 1.06 -4.78 15.06
N TYR A 90 1.79 -3.80 15.58
CA TYR A 90 3.17 -3.55 15.17
C TYR A 90 4.12 -4.70 15.53
N GLU A 91 3.98 -5.28 16.72
CA GLU A 91 4.80 -6.43 17.13
C GLU A 91 4.49 -7.67 16.29
N GLU A 92 3.21 -7.91 15.98
CA GLU A 92 2.78 -8.98 15.07
C GLU A 92 3.32 -8.75 13.65
N PHE A 93 3.27 -7.54 13.13
CA PHE A 93 3.87 -7.19 11.85
C PHE A 93 5.37 -7.51 11.83
N LYS A 94 6.12 -7.08 12.83
CA LYS A 94 7.57 -7.35 12.93
C LYS A 94 7.88 -8.86 12.98
N GLU A 95 7.14 -9.62 13.78
CA GLU A 95 7.34 -11.06 13.88
C GLU A 95 7.03 -11.76 12.55
N ASN A 96 5.94 -11.39 11.89
CA ASN A 96 5.53 -11.95 10.61
C ASN A 96 6.53 -11.68 9.47
N THR A 97 7.20 -10.52 9.52
CA THR A 97 8.13 -10.08 8.46
C THR A 97 9.60 -10.18 8.83
N LYS A 98 9.96 -10.70 10.01
CA LYS A 98 11.35 -10.74 10.51
C LYS A 98 12.32 -11.48 9.59
N HIS A 99 11.85 -12.50 8.87
CA HIS A 99 12.66 -13.26 7.90
C HIS A 99 13.06 -12.43 6.66
N LEU A 100 12.43 -11.27 6.49
CA LEU A 100 12.69 -10.27 5.44
C LEU A 100 13.40 -9.03 5.99
N GLU A 101 13.96 -9.09 7.19
CA GLU A 101 14.67 -7.97 7.81
C GLU A 101 15.75 -7.41 6.87
N ASN A 102 15.86 -6.09 6.79
CA ASN A 102 16.75 -5.37 5.90
C ASN A 102 16.46 -5.50 4.39
N LYS A 103 15.31 -6.07 4.00
CA LYS A 103 14.87 -6.15 2.59
C LYS A 103 13.90 -5.04 2.20
N PHE A 104 13.35 -4.34 3.19
CA PHE A 104 12.42 -3.24 3.01
C PHE A 104 12.52 -2.25 4.18
N THR A 105 11.84 -1.12 4.08
CA THR A 105 11.81 -0.09 5.12
C THR A 105 10.40 0.05 5.68
N ILE A 106 10.28 -0.03 7.01
CA ILE A 106 9.02 0.23 7.74
C ILE A 106 9.00 1.70 8.14
N MET A 107 7.91 2.39 7.86
CA MET A 107 7.64 3.75 8.29
C MET A 107 6.39 3.74 9.18
N VAL A 108 6.58 3.92 10.50
CA VAL A 108 5.46 4.04 11.45
C VAL A 108 5.00 5.49 11.42
N ASN A 109 3.98 5.77 10.61
CA ASN A 109 3.48 7.13 10.39
C ASN A 109 2.08 7.10 9.77
N TYR A 110 1.38 8.24 9.80
CA TYR A 110 0.20 8.43 8.97
C TYR A 110 0.56 8.39 7.49
N SER A 111 -0.28 7.73 6.68
CA SER A 111 -0.03 7.54 5.24
C SER A 111 0.29 8.85 4.51
N TYR A 112 -0.50 9.90 4.76
CA TYR A 112 -0.31 11.21 4.13
C TYR A 112 0.92 11.99 4.64
N GLU A 113 1.35 11.80 5.90
CA GLU A 113 2.53 12.47 6.46
C GLU A 113 3.83 11.81 6.00
N ALA A 114 3.80 10.50 5.75
CA ALA A 114 4.94 9.78 5.24
C ALA A 114 5.43 10.34 3.88
N ALA A 115 4.55 10.95 3.10
CA ALA A 115 4.93 11.59 1.84
C ALA A 115 6.00 12.67 2.00
N ASP A 116 6.09 13.34 3.14
CA ASP A 116 7.07 14.40 3.38
C ASP A 116 8.53 13.90 3.44
N TYR A 117 8.72 12.59 3.60
CA TYR A 117 10.04 11.95 3.57
C TYR A 117 10.54 11.63 2.16
N PHE A 118 9.71 11.84 1.15
CA PHE A 118 10.05 11.57 -0.25
C PHE A 118 10.18 12.87 -1.05
N LEU A 119 11.17 12.89 -1.93
CA LEU A 119 11.33 14.01 -2.86
C LEU A 119 10.20 14.01 -3.90
N ASP A 120 9.84 15.18 -4.40
CA ASP A 120 8.93 15.28 -5.52
C ASP A 120 9.51 14.56 -6.74
N ASN A 121 8.66 13.87 -7.51
CA ASN A 121 9.06 13.07 -8.66
C ASN A 121 10.08 11.95 -8.35
N SER A 122 9.97 11.28 -7.20
CA SER A 122 10.89 10.22 -6.82
C SER A 122 10.25 8.82 -6.79
N VAL A 123 8.94 8.72 -6.65
CA VAL A 123 8.23 7.45 -6.47
C VAL A 123 7.79 6.84 -7.81
N ASP A 124 8.14 5.58 -8.03
CA ASP A 124 7.83 4.84 -9.27
C ASP A 124 6.53 4.04 -9.17
N CYS A 125 6.18 3.60 -7.96
CA CYS A 125 4.96 2.85 -7.70
C CYS A 125 4.41 3.20 -6.31
N LEU A 126 3.10 3.43 -6.22
CA LEU A 126 2.38 3.59 -4.97
C LEU A 126 1.17 2.66 -4.96
N PHE A 127 0.99 1.90 -3.88
CA PHE A 127 -0.21 1.12 -3.62
C PHE A 127 -0.90 1.66 -2.36
N LEU A 128 -2.16 2.09 -2.50
CA LEU A 128 -2.95 2.72 -1.46
C LEU A 128 -4.02 1.76 -0.94
N ASP A 129 -3.85 1.28 0.29
CA ASP A 129 -4.77 0.36 0.99
C ASP A 129 -4.81 0.70 2.50
N ALA A 130 -4.97 2.00 2.80
CA ALA A 130 -5.00 2.53 4.16
C ALA A 130 -6.44 2.87 4.59
N GLY A 131 -6.76 4.11 4.95
CA GLY A 131 -8.13 4.50 5.29
C GLY A 131 -9.07 4.55 4.08
N HIS A 132 -10.33 4.12 4.24
CA HIS A 132 -11.29 3.95 3.14
C HIS A 132 -12.31 5.08 3.04
N SER A 133 -12.30 6.03 3.99
CA SER A 133 -13.18 7.19 3.91
C SER A 133 -12.76 8.12 2.75
N PHE A 134 -13.73 8.83 2.18
CA PHE A 134 -13.46 9.78 1.10
C PHE A 134 -12.37 10.80 1.48
N GLU A 135 -12.44 11.34 2.70
CA GLU A 135 -11.50 12.33 3.23
C GLU A 135 -10.10 11.77 3.41
N ALA A 136 -9.97 10.52 3.89
CA ALA A 136 -8.69 9.85 4.05
C ALA A 136 -8.00 9.64 2.70
N VAL A 137 -8.71 9.07 1.73
CA VAL A 137 -8.18 8.81 0.38
C VAL A 137 -7.81 10.11 -0.36
N ILE A 138 -8.65 11.16 -0.23
CA ILE A 138 -8.32 12.50 -0.79
C ILE A 138 -7.01 13.03 -0.19
N LYS A 139 -6.82 12.86 1.11
CA LYS A 139 -5.63 13.33 1.82
C LYS A 139 -4.37 12.59 1.35
N ASP A 140 -4.46 11.27 1.23
CA ASP A 140 -3.38 10.43 0.73
C ASP A 140 -3.03 10.78 -0.73
N ILE A 141 -4.00 10.79 -1.62
CA ILE A 141 -3.74 11.12 -3.04
C ILE A 141 -3.09 12.50 -3.18
N LYS A 142 -3.59 13.52 -2.46
CA LYS A 142 -3.02 14.87 -2.53
C LYS A 142 -1.58 14.93 -2.02
N ALA A 143 -1.24 14.18 -0.96
CA ALA A 143 0.10 14.14 -0.41
C ALA A 143 1.08 13.40 -1.34
N TRP A 144 0.65 12.27 -1.93
CA TRP A 144 1.53 11.41 -2.70
C TRP A 144 1.61 11.77 -4.19
N LEU A 145 0.59 12.40 -4.76
CA LEU A 145 0.60 12.77 -6.19
C LEU A 145 1.82 13.62 -6.59
N PRO A 146 2.28 14.61 -5.80
CA PRO A 146 3.53 15.33 -6.10
C PRO A 146 4.77 14.44 -6.09
N LYS A 147 4.78 13.36 -5.33
CA LYS A 147 5.92 12.44 -5.16
C LYS A 147 6.06 11.48 -6.34
N MET A 148 4.97 11.21 -7.04
CA MET A 148 4.95 10.29 -8.16
C MET A 148 5.74 10.83 -9.36
N LYS A 149 6.52 9.97 -10.02
CA LYS A 149 7.18 10.30 -11.30
C LYS A 149 6.17 10.38 -12.44
N ASN A 150 6.51 11.11 -13.49
CA ASN A 150 5.77 11.02 -14.75
C ASN A 150 5.93 9.61 -15.34
N GLY A 151 4.81 8.97 -15.69
CA GLY A 151 4.79 7.61 -16.21
C GLY A 151 4.78 6.50 -15.12
N SER A 152 4.89 6.87 -13.82
CA SER A 152 4.74 5.96 -12.70
C SER A 152 3.31 5.47 -12.53
N ILE A 153 3.11 4.47 -11.67
CA ILE A 153 1.78 3.90 -11.40
C ILE A 153 1.36 4.24 -9.96
N MET A 154 0.19 4.88 -9.83
CA MET A 154 -0.55 4.94 -8.58
C MET A 154 -1.69 3.94 -8.66
N ALA A 155 -1.78 3.06 -7.68
CA ALA A 155 -2.79 2.01 -7.60
C ALA A 155 -3.31 1.91 -6.16
N GLY A 156 -4.38 1.16 -5.96
CA GLY A 156 -4.90 0.86 -4.63
C GLY A 156 -6.04 -0.14 -4.68
N HIS A 157 -6.55 -0.52 -3.53
CA HIS A 157 -7.63 -1.48 -3.38
C HIS A 157 -8.98 -0.80 -3.10
N ASP A 158 -10.02 -1.61 -2.93
CA ASP A 158 -11.36 -1.21 -2.44
C ASP A 158 -12.12 -0.19 -3.31
N TYR A 159 -11.83 -0.17 -4.62
CA TYR A 159 -12.41 0.81 -5.54
C TYR A 159 -13.93 0.73 -5.65
N THR A 160 -14.49 -0.47 -5.59
CA THR A 160 -15.93 -0.73 -5.67
C THR A 160 -16.55 -1.12 -4.33
N ALA A 161 -15.76 -1.73 -3.43
CA ALA A 161 -16.21 -2.14 -2.11
C ALA A 161 -16.52 -0.95 -1.19
N TRP A 162 -15.73 0.14 -1.33
CA TRP A 162 -15.89 1.36 -0.54
C TRP A 162 -16.18 2.56 -1.44
N GLU A 163 -17.38 3.12 -1.32
CA GLU A 163 -17.80 4.28 -2.12
C GLU A 163 -16.85 5.47 -1.97
N GLY A 164 -16.33 5.69 -0.74
CA GLY A 164 -15.36 6.76 -0.43
C GLY A 164 -14.10 6.67 -1.29
N VAL A 165 -13.53 5.46 -1.45
CA VAL A 165 -12.35 5.20 -2.27
C VAL A 165 -12.63 5.53 -3.73
N GLY A 166 -13.64 4.88 -4.32
CA GLY A 166 -13.95 5.08 -5.74
C GLY A 166 -14.31 6.53 -6.08
N LYS A 167 -15.00 7.24 -5.18
CA LYS A 167 -15.32 8.66 -5.34
C LYS A 167 -14.07 9.54 -5.32
N ALA A 168 -13.19 9.35 -4.33
CA ALA A 168 -11.97 10.14 -4.19
C ALA A 168 -11.03 9.97 -5.38
N VAL A 169 -10.83 8.72 -5.83
CA VAL A 169 -10.01 8.40 -7.00
C VAL A 169 -10.55 9.12 -8.24
N ARG A 170 -11.85 9.00 -8.52
CA ARG A 170 -12.46 9.66 -9.70
C ARG A 170 -12.38 11.18 -9.64
N GLU A 171 -12.53 11.77 -8.44
CA GLU A 171 -12.50 13.22 -8.27
C GLU A 171 -11.11 13.82 -8.50
N LEU A 172 -10.05 13.17 -8.00
CA LEU A 172 -8.70 13.71 -8.08
C LEU A 172 -7.89 13.22 -9.28
N LEU A 173 -8.12 11.98 -9.71
CA LEU A 173 -7.30 11.33 -10.73
C LEU A 173 -8.07 11.00 -12.02
N GLY A 174 -9.41 11.09 -11.98
CA GLY A 174 -10.27 10.69 -13.09
C GLY A 174 -10.60 9.20 -13.09
N THR A 175 -11.01 8.70 -14.25
CA THR A 175 -11.32 7.27 -14.42
C THR A 175 -10.02 6.46 -14.42
N PRO A 176 -9.92 5.39 -13.61
CA PRO A 176 -8.76 4.49 -13.65
C PRO A 176 -8.51 3.93 -15.05
N ASP A 177 -7.24 3.76 -15.41
CA ASP A 177 -6.83 3.09 -16.65
C ASP A 177 -7.24 1.61 -16.63
N LYS A 178 -7.26 0.98 -15.43
CA LYS A 178 -7.67 -0.41 -15.19
C LYS A 178 -8.32 -0.54 -13.81
N VAL A 179 -9.36 -1.39 -13.72
CA VAL A 179 -9.88 -1.90 -12.44
C VAL A 179 -9.97 -3.42 -12.55
N GLU A 180 -9.34 -4.12 -11.64
CA GLU A 180 -9.31 -5.59 -11.60
C GLU A 180 -9.17 -6.07 -10.16
N ASN A 181 -9.99 -7.07 -9.77
CA ASN A 181 -10.03 -7.61 -8.41
C ASN A 181 -10.15 -6.51 -7.34
N ASP A 182 -11.05 -5.54 -7.58
CA ASP A 182 -11.28 -4.34 -6.75
C ASP A 182 -10.07 -3.39 -6.61
N CYS A 183 -8.95 -3.69 -7.29
CA CYS A 183 -7.80 -2.79 -7.40
C CYS A 183 -7.96 -1.83 -8.57
N TRP A 184 -7.64 -0.57 -8.35
CA TRP A 184 -7.60 0.48 -9.37
C TRP A 184 -6.14 0.83 -9.71
N PHE A 185 -5.90 1.18 -10.98
CA PHE A 185 -4.57 1.53 -11.51
C PHE A 185 -4.67 2.79 -12.35
N ILE A 186 -3.77 3.74 -12.12
CA ILE A 186 -3.65 4.97 -12.91
C ILE A 186 -2.18 5.22 -13.21
N LYS A 187 -1.88 5.37 -14.49
CA LYS A 187 -0.57 5.83 -14.94
C LYS A 187 -0.48 7.35 -14.84
N ILE A 188 0.43 7.83 -14.01
CA ILE A 188 0.58 9.28 -13.77
C ILE A 188 1.11 9.96 -15.01
N LYS A 189 0.36 10.94 -15.52
CA LYS A 189 0.71 11.79 -16.66
C LYS A 189 0.82 13.22 -16.17
N ARG A 190 2.00 13.80 -16.29
CA ARG A 190 2.21 15.22 -16.02
C ARG A 190 2.35 15.95 -17.37
N TRP A 191 1.64 17.02 -17.50
CA TRP A 191 1.64 17.91 -18.67
C TRP A 191 2.65 19.03 -18.46
#